data_a61a593837e2c3db1e0594d3aa4682e5
#
_entry.id   a61a593837e2c3db1e0594d3aa4682e5
#
_cell.length_a   1.000
_cell.length_b   1.000
_cell.length_c   1.000
_cell.angle_alpha   90.00
_cell.angle_beta   90.00
_cell.angle_gamma   90.00
#
_symmetry.space_group_name_H-M   'P 1'
#
loop_
_entity.id
_entity.type
_entity.pdbx_description
1 polymer ?
#
loop_
_entity_poly.entity_id
_entity_poly.type
_entity_poly.pdbx_seq_one_letter_code
_entity_poly.pdbx_strand_id
1 'polypeptide(L)'
;MFGEIIGAISNFMYSYLLIIMLIGVGLYYTLRTRLVQVRMFKETIRVILEKPVESCAVSSFQALMVSTASRVGTGNIIGISTAICLGGYGAVFWMWVIAVVGGASAFIESTLAQIYKKRGPHGSYGGPAYYIEAALGSRGLAVLFALALIVTYGCGFNMLCSYNLQSTFAALSFYNPDTTPWIIGAVEAVLVGYCLLGGGKRVIKATSTLVPLMGVIYISVAFILTIMHINLVPGVVGRIFAEAFDFTAIFGGFAGSCMMFGIKRGLYSNEAGVGSAPNAAAAADVSHPVKQGLVQMLSVFIDTLLICTATAFMCLSSGIEPTKELAGAPYVQAALAASMGDYAKLFITVSMVLFAFTTLLGNLYYVDNAFAYVLKHVPGKTFTLCYRILACVLIFIGAGSSMGTMWDLADVTMGCMAIINLPVICILGGPALRALDDYTEQRNAGKNPEFKASKIGLTQKLDYWQD
;
A
#
# COMPACT_ATOMS: atom_id res chain seq x y z
N MET A 1 23.55 9.95 -14.57
CA MET A 1 24.23 8.70 -14.13
C MET A 1 23.46 7.96 -13.02
N PHE A 2 23.20 8.53 -11.80
CA PHE A 2 22.46 7.82 -10.74
C PHE A 2 21.03 7.47 -11.17
N GLY A 3 20.26 8.43 -11.67
CA GLY A 3 18.87 8.20 -12.13
C GLY A 3 18.77 7.21 -13.29
N GLU A 4 19.69 7.22 -14.22
CA GLU A 4 19.73 6.29 -15.36
C GLU A 4 19.97 4.84 -14.90
N ILE A 5 20.88 4.65 -13.93
CA ILE A 5 21.15 3.32 -13.35
C ILE A 5 19.92 2.78 -12.64
N ILE A 6 19.30 3.60 -11.76
CA ILE A 6 18.09 3.20 -11.03
C ILE A 6 16.94 2.93 -12.01
N GLY A 7 16.76 3.76 -13.03
CA GLY A 7 15.74 3.56 -14.04
C GLY A 7 15.95 2.26 -14.84
N ALA A 8 17.19 1.92 -15.20
CA ALA A 8 17.50 0.66 -15.86
C ALA A 8 17.18 -0.56 -14.97
N ILE A 9 17.51 -0.50 -13.68
CA ILE A 9 17.18 -1.54 -12.69
C ILE A 9 15.67 -1.66 -12.52
N SER A 10 14.96 -0.54 -12.33
CA SER A 10 13.50 -0.50 -12.23
C SER A 10 12.83 -1.16 -13.45
N ASN A 11 13.26 -0.78 -14.66
CA ASN A 11 12.72 -1.34 -15.89
C ASN A 11 12.98 -2.85 -16.00
N PHE A 12 14.19 -3.33 -15.71
CA PHE A 12 14.48 -4.76 -15.70
C PHE A 12 13.61 -5.54 -14.72
N MET A 13 13.48 -5.03 -13.49
CA MET A 13 12.70 -5.70 -12.45
C MET A 13 11.21 -5.81 -12.83
N TYR A 14 10.62 -4.75 -13.37
CA TYR A 14 9.19 -4.71 -13.69
C TYR A 14 8.84 -5.19 -15.10
N SER A 15 9.80 -5.24 -16.05
CA SER A 15 9.52 -5.80 -17.37
C SER A 15 9.33 -7.32 -17.35
N TYR A 16 9.99 -8.02 -16.42
CA TYR A 16 9.98 -9.50 -16.44
C TYR A 16 9.78 -10.11 -15.06
N LEU A 17 10.69 -9.84 -14.13
CA LEU A 17 10.80 -10.59 -12.89
C LEU A 17 9.57 -10.42 -11.97
N LEU A 18 9.26 -9.18 -11.62
CA LEU A 18 8.20 -8.89 -10.64
C LEU A 18 6.80 -9.18 -11.19
N ILE A 19 6.54 -8.91 -12.47
CA ILE A 19 5.23 -9.22 -13.07
C ILE A 19 4.94 -10.72 -13.01
N ILE A 20 5.93 -11.54 -13.40
CA ILE A 20 5.78 -13.01 -13.35
C ILE A 20 5.59 -13.48 -11.91
N MET A 21 6.38 -12.97 -10.97
CA MET A 21 6.28 -13.36 -9.56
C MET A 21 4.95 -12.94 -8.95
N LEU A 22 4.53 -11.70 -9.15
CA LEU A 22 3.29 -11.15 -8.56
C LEU A 22 2.04 -11.87 -9.09
N ILE A 23 1.94 -12.02 -10.42
CA ILE A 23 0.81 -12.72 -11.03
C ILE A 23 0.86 -14.21 -10.68
N GLY A 24 2.03 -14.84 -10.78
CA GLY A 24 2.19 -16.27 -10.50
C GLY A 24 1.84 -16.62 -9.06
N VAL A 25 2.39 -15.90 -8.08
CA VAL A 25 2.12 -16.15 -6.65
C VAL A 25 0.67 -15.79 -6.31
N GLY A 26 0.18 -14.68 -6.83
CA GLY A 26 -1.20 -14.27 -6.58
C GLY A 26 -2.23 -15.25 -7.16
N LEU A 27 -2.04 -15.74 -8.40
CA LEU A 27 -2.88 -16.79 -8.99
C LEU A 27 -2.77 -18.09 -8.22
N TYR A 28 -1.56 -18.52 -7.84
CA TYR A 28 -1.35 -19.70 -7.03
C TYR A 28 -2.18 -19.65 -5.74
N TYR A 29 -2.12 -18.53 -5.00
CA TYR A 29 -2.91 -18.41 -3.78
C TYR A 29 -4.40 -18.17 -4.02
N THR A 30 -4.77 -17.51 -5.09
CA THR A 30 -6.19 -17.38 -5.48
C THR A 30 -6.82 -18.77 -5.68
N LEU A 31 -6.11 -19.67 -6.36
CA LEU A 31 -6.57 -21.04 -6.57
C LEU A 31 -6.53 -21.87 -5.28
N ARG A 32 -5.41 -21.82 -4.53
CA ARG A 32 -5.23 -22.60 -3.30
C ARG A 32 -6.21 -22.21 -2.20
N THR A 33 -6.60 -20.96 -2.12
CA THR A 33 -7.60 -20.45 -1.17
C THR A 33 -9.03 -20.56 -1.68
N ARG A 34 -9.24 -21.13 -2.88
CA ARG A 34 -10.55 -21.26 -3.54
C ARG A 34 -11.25 -19.90 -3.62
N LEU A 35 -10.58 -18.89 -4.21
CA LEU A 35 -11.12 -17.55 -4.38
C LEU A 35 -11.55 -16.90 -3.05
N VAL A 36 -10.66 -16.88 -2.05
CA VAL A 36 -10.93 -16.27 -0.72
C VAL A 36 -11.46 -14.83 -0.86
N GLN A 37 -11.01 -14.12 -1.88
CA GLN A 37 -11.38 -12.73 -2.19
C GLN A 37 -12.90 -12.56 -2.37
N VAL A 38 -13.56 -13.56 -2.94
CA VAL A 38 -15.00 -13.53 -3.21
C VAL A 38 -15.75 -14.29 -2.12
N ARG A 39 -15.29 -15.51 -1.83
CA ARG A 39 -15.96 -16.43 -0.89
C ARG A 39 -16.09 -15.88 0.52
N MET A 40 -15.06 -15.15 1.00
CA MET A 40 -15.00 -14.64 2.37
C MET A 40 -15.30 -13.14 2.47
N PHE A 41 -15.77 -12.49 1.41
CA PHE A 41 -16.00 -11.05 1.40
C PHE A 41 -16.99 -10.58 2.48
N LYS A 42 -18.13 -11.26 2.63
CA LYS A 42 -19.12 -10.95 3.69
C LYS A 42 -18.53 -11.13 5.08
N GLU A 43 -17.71 -12.17 5.27
CA GLU A 43 -17.04 -12.45 6.54
C GLU A 43 -16.02 -11.35 6.87
N THR A 44 -15.32 -10.84 5.87
CA THR A 44 -14.36 -9.73 6.02
C THR A 44 -15.03 -8.48 6.61
N ILE A 45 -16.21 -8.12 6.10
CA ILE A 45 -16.98 -6.97 6.62
C ILE A 45 -17.38 -7.19 8.08
N ARG A 46 -17.77 -8.41 8.45
CA ARG A 46 -18.09 -8.76 9.83
C ARG A 46 -16.88 -8.59 10.76
N VAL A 47 -15.71 -9.08 10.33
CA VAL A 47 -14.47 -9.06 11.13
C VAL A 47 -13.99 -7.63 11.43
N ILE A 48 -14.18 -6.69 10.50
CA ILE A 48 -13.79 -5.29 10.71
C ILE A 48 -14.58 -4.65 11.84
N LEU A 49 -15.85 -5.04 11.99
CA LEU A 49 -16.76 -4.52 13.01
C LEU A 49 -16.60 -5.22 14.37
N GLU A 50 -15.78 -6.29 14.46
CA GLU A 50 -15.50 -6.98 15.72
C GLU A 50 -14.68 -6.09 16.68
N LYS A 51 -15.05 -6.16 17.94
CA LYS A 51 -14.26 -5.54 19.01
C LYS A 51 -12.99 -6.38 19.27
N PRO A 52 -11.89 -5.76 19.71
CA PRO A 52 -10.70 -6.50 20.13
C PRO A 52 -11.03 -7.41 21.32
N VAL A 53 -10.26 -8.47 21.48
CA VAL A 53 -10.42 -9.42 22.59
C VAL A 53 -10.11 -8.72 23.91
N GLU A 54 -9.03 -7.93 23.96
CA GLU A 54 -8.67 -7.09 25.11
C GLU A 54 -9.13 -5.64 24.89
N SER A 55 -9.77 -5.04 25.88
CA SER A 55 -10.44 -3.73 25.75
C SER A 55 -9.53 -2.54 25.39
N CYS A 56 -8.21 -2.66 25.59
CA CYS A 56 -7.23 -1.62 25.29
C CYS A 56 -6.31 -1.98 24.11
N ALA A 57 -6.53 -3.11 23.44
CA ALA A 57 -5.72 -3.57 22.34
C ALA A 57 -6.14 -2.96 21.00
N VAL A 58 -5.29 -3.08 19.99
CA VAL A 58 -5.54 -2.57 18.64
C VAL A 58 -6.62 -3.41 17.96
N SER A 59 -7.73 -2.78 17.57
CA SER A 59 -8.82 -3.46 16.87
C SER A 59 -8.47 -3.77 15.41
N SER A 60 -9.24 -4.69 14.78
CA SER A 60 -9.14 -4.97 13.34
C SER A 60 -9.34 -3.72 12.50
N PHE A 61 -10.26 -2.84 12.87
CA PHE A 61 -10.49 -1.56 12.21
C PHE A 61 -9.27 -0.63 12.33
N GLN A 62 -8.67 -0.52 13.49
CA GLN A 62 -7.48 0.33 13.69
C GLN A 62 -6.28 -0.20 12.90
N ALA A 63 -6.07 -1.51 12.86
CA ALA A 63 -5.02 -2.12 12.04
C ALA A 63 -5.28 -1.91 10.54
N LEU A 64 -6.55 -2.01 10.10
CA LEU A 64 -6.96 -1.66 8.75
C LEU A 64 -6.62 -0.19 8.44
N MET A 65 -6.92 0.74 9.32
CA MET A 65 -6.67 2.17 9.10
C MET A 65 -5.17 2.49 9.02
N VAL A 66 -4.33 1.83 9.81
CA VAL A 66 -2.86 2.00 9.71
C VAL A 66 -2.33 1.50 8.38
N SER A 67 -2.74 0.30 7.94
CA SER A 67 -2.31 -0.24 6.64
C SER A 67 -2.90 0.54 5.46
N THR A 68 -4.16 0.98 5.58
CA THR A 68 -4.81 1.82 4.57
C THR A 68 -4.16 3.22 4.51
N ALA A 69 -3.67 3.76 5.62
CA ALA A 69 -2.95 5.03 5.64
C ALA A 69 -1.67 4.99 4.81
N SER A 70 -0.91 3.89 4.86
CA SER A 70 0.28 3.70 4.00
C SER A 70 -0.11 3.55 2.53
N ARG A 71 -1.12 2.74 2.23
CA ARG A 71 -1.58 2.43 0.87
C ARG A 71 -2.32 3.59 0.22
N VAL A 72 -3.36 4.11 0.89
CA VAL A 72 -4.20 5.21 0.37
C VAL A 72 -3.46 6.52 0.54
N GLY A 73 -2.68 6.85 -0.45
CA GLY A 73 -1.78 7.98 -0.43
C GLY A 73 -1.66 8.69 -1.77
N THR A 74 -0.51 9.28 -1.98
CA THR A 74 -0.22 10.00 -3.22
C THR A 74 -0.28 9.11 -4.47
N GLY A 75 -0.10 7.80 -4.31
CA GLY A 75 -0.22 6.79 -5.36
C GLY A 75 -1.59 6.72 -5.99
N ASN A 76 -2.65 6.84 -5.19
CA ASN A 76 -4.03 6.77 -5.66
C ASN A 76 -4.45 7.95 -6.54
N ILE A 77 -3.74 9.05 -6.49
CA ILE A 77 -3.99 10.26 -7.27
C ILE A 77 -2.93 10.40 -8.36
N ILE A 78 -1.69 10.64 -7.96
CA ILE A 78 -0.58 10.91 -8.88
C ILE A 78 -0.11 9.64 -9.59
N GLY A 79 -0.08 8.49 -8.88
CA GLY A 79 0.30 7.21 -9.48
C GLY A 79 -0.68 6.75 -10.56
N ILE A 80 -1.99 6.94 -10.33
CA ILE A 80 -3.03 6.63 -11.31
C ILE A 80 -2.91 7.52 -12.54
N SER A 81 -2.77 8.82 -12.34
CA SER A 81 -2.52 9.77 -13.42
C SER A 81 -1.30 9.36 -14.25
N THR A 82 -0.20 9.04 -13.59
CA THR A 82 1.04 8.59 -14.23
C THR A 82 0.81 7.29 -15.02
N ALA A 83 0.08 6.31 -14.44
CA ALA A 83 -0.23 5.06 -15.13
C ALA A 83 -1.03 5.28 -16.41
N ILE A 84 -2.05 6.14 -16.35
CA ILE A 84 -2.92 6.44 -17.49
C ILE A 84 -2.17 7.24 -18.56
N CYS A 85 -1.42 8.27 -18.17
CA CYS A 85 -0.68 9.11 -19.12
C CYS A 85 0.46 8.38 -19.82
N LEU A 86 1.10 7.42 -19.16
CA LEU A 86 2.25 6.68 -19.72
C LEU A 86 1.87 5.33 -20.33
N GLY A 87 0.84 4.67 -19.78
CA GLY A 87 0.40 3.34 -20.17
C GLY A 87 -0.93 3.29 -20.91
N GLY A 88 -1.66 4.42 -21.02
CA GLY A 88 -2.98 4.46 -21.66
C GLY A 88 -4.12 3.98 -20.75
N TYR A 89 -5.32 3.90 -21.29
CA TYR A 89 -6.55 3.48 -20.58
C TYR A 89 -6.44 2.03 -20.06
N GLY A 90 -5.80 1.14 -20.82
CA GLY A 90 -5.61 -0.26 -20.45
C GLY A 90 -4.85 -0.48 -19.15
N ALA A 91 -4.07 0.51 -18.68
CA ALA A 91 -3.36 0.43 -17.41
C ALA A 91 -4.33 0.24 -16.22
N VAL A 92 -5.53 0.82 -16.28
CA VAL A 92 -6.58 0.67 -15.24
C VAL A 92 -7.02 -0.78 -15.10
N PHE A 93 -7.22 -1.49 -16.21
CA PHE A 93 -7.56 -2.92 -16.18
C PHE A 93 -6.49 -3.76 -15.47
N TRP A 94 -5.22 -3.55 -15.80
CA TRP A 94 -4.11 -4.29 -15.20
C TRP A 94 -3.91 -3.95 -13.72
N MET A 95 -4.27 -2.74 -13.29
CA MET A 95 -4.36 -2.41 -11.87
C MET A 95 -5.45 -3.21 -11.16
N TRP A 96 -6.62 -3.40 -11.76
CA TRP A 96 -7.66 -4.25 -11.19
C TRP A 96 -7.21 -5.71 -11.07
N VAL A 97 -6.57 -6.22 -12.12
CA VAL A 97 -6.04 -7.59 -12.13
C VAL A 97 -5.06 -7.79 -10.98
N ILE A 98 -4.05 -6.91 -10.82
CA ILE A 98 -3.06 -7.05 -9.76
C ILE A 98 -3.67 -6.87 -8.36
N ALA A 99 -4.70 -6.06 -8.19
CA ALA A 99 -5.40 -5.92 -6.92
C ALA A 99 -6.18 -7.20 -6.54
N VAL A 100 -6.92 -7.78 -7.49
CA VAL A 100 -7.69 -9.01 -7.24
C VAL A 100 -6.75 -10.18 -6.94
N VAL A 101 -5.76 -10.39 -7.80
CA VAL A 101 -4.81 -11.51 -7.68
C VAL A 101 -3.89 -11.30 -6.46
N GLY A 102 -3.36 -10.09 -6.29
CA GLY A 102 -2.51 -9.71 -5.16
C GLY A 102 -3.24 -9.78 -3.80
N GLY A 103 -4.56 -9.58 -3.79
CA GLY A 103 -5.35 -9.71 -2.57
C GLY A 103 -5.19 -11.07 -1.88
N ALA A 104 -5.01 -12.15 -2.63
CA ALA A 104 -4.71 -13.47 -2.06
C ALA A 104 -3.31 -13.53 -1.43
N SER A 105 -2.31 -12.88 -2.03
CA SER A 105 -0.96 -12.76 -1.43
C SER A 105 -1.00 -11.96 -0.14
N ALA A 106 -1.72 -10.83 -0.13
CA ALA A 106 -1.91 -10.00 1.06
C ALA A 106 -2.62 -10.76 2.19
N PHE A 107 -3.58 -11.63 1.85
CA PHE A 107 -4.23 -12.54 2.80
C PHE A 107 -3.22 -13.49 3.46
N ILE A 108 -2.38 -14.14 2.68
CA ILE A 108 -1.41 -15.13 3.17
C ILE A 108 -0.35 -14.45 4.05
N GLU A 109 0.30 -13.39 3.56
CA GLU A 109 1.37 -12.70 4.31
C GLU A 109 0.89 -12.13 5.64
N SER A 110 -0.34 -11.60 5.68
CA SER A 110 -0.93 -11.03 6.89
C SER A 110 -1.41 -12.10 7.88
N THR A 111 -1.88 -13.24 7.38
CA THR A 111 -2.19 -14.42 8.21
C THR A 111 -0.92 -14.98 8.85
N LEU A 112 0.17 -15.09 8.08
CA LEU A 112 1.48 -15.51 8.61
C LEU A 112 2.00 -14.55 9.68
N ALA A 113 1.90 -13.24 9.44
CA ALA A 113 2.33 -12.24 10.43
C ALA A 113 1.57 -12.35 11.76
N GLN A 114 0.29 -12.67 11.72
CA GLN A 114 -0.51 -12.93 12.91
C GLN A 114 -0.16 -14.26 13.60
N ILE A 115 0.13 -15.32 12.84
CA ILE A 115 0.57 -16.61 13.43
C ILE A 115 1.87 -16.41 14.21
N TYR A 116 2.85 -15.68 13.63
CA TYR A 116 4.20 -15.52 14.18
C TYR A 116 4.42 -14.19 14.92
N LYS A 117 3.36 -13.49 15.33
CA LYS A 117 3.47 -12.23 16.07
C LYS A 117 4.12 -12.44 17.45
N LYS A 118 4.77 -11.38 17.93
CA LYS A 118 5.50 -11.33 19.18
C LYS A 118 4.82 -10.44 20.20
N ARG A 119 4.98 -10.77 21.48
CA ARG A 119 4.54 -9.93 22.60
C ARG A 119 5.48 -8.74 22.79
N GLY A 120 4.92 -7.56 22.91
CA GLY A 120 5.64 -6.33 23.18
C GLY A 120 5.10 -5.60 24.41
N PRO A 121 5.81 -4.55 24.85
CA PRO A 121 5.44 -3.80 26.05
C PRO A 121 4.11 -3.03 25.88
N HIS A 122 3.65 -2.83 24.65
CA HIS A 122 2.44 -2.04 24.34
C HIS A 122 1.45 -2.77 23.42
N GLY A 123 1.50 -4.09 23.35
CA GLY A 123 0.68 -4.93 22.48
C GLY A 123 1.51 -5.90 21.64
N SER A 124 0.90 -6.48 20.61
CA SER A 124 1.59 -7.37 19.68
C SER A 124 2.27 -6.60 18.55
N TYR A 125 3.34 -7.17 18.01
CA TYR A 125 4.05 -6.69 16.84
C TYR A 125 4.56 -7.87 16.02
N GLY A 126 4.90 -7.65 14.76
CA GLY A 126 5.36 -8.71 13.87
C GLY A 126 5.52 -8.20 12.45
N GLY A 127 5.55 -9.11 11.51
CA GLY A 127 5.72 -8.83 10.09
C GLY A 127 6.62 -9.86 9.41
N PRO A 128 7.03 -9.65 8.14
CA PRO A 128 7.78 -10.64 7.40
C PRO A 128 9.10 -11.05 8.06
N ALA A 129 9.87 -10.12 8.60
CA ALA A 129 11.12 -10.44 9.27
C ALA A 129 10.92 -11.47 10.40
N TYR A 130 9.81 -11.36 11.14
CA TYR A 130 9.49 -12.24 12.24
C TYR A 130 9.11 -13.66 11.77
N TYR A 131 8.26 -13.79 10.74
CA TYR A 131 7.91 -15.12 10.24
C TYR A 131 9.04 -15.76 9.42
N ILE A 132 9.91 -14.97 8.75
CA ILE A 132 11.10 -15.49 8.08
C ILE A 132 12.04 -16.14 9.11
N GLU A 133 12.36 -15.44 10.19
CA GLU A 133 13.23 -16.01 11.23
C GLU A 133 12.59 -17.20 11.95
N ALA A 134 11.31 -17.06 12.37
CA ALA A 134 10.63 -18.09 13.14
C ALA A 134 10.38 -19.38 12.34
N ALA A 135 10.04 -19.30 11.07
CA ALA A 135 9.62 -20.45 10.27
C ALA A 135 10.71 -21.00 9.33
N LEU A 136 11.60 -20.13 8.81
CA LEU A 136 12.75 -20.58 7.99
C LEU A 136 14.05 -20.71 8.76
N GLY A 137 14.12 -20.23 10.01
CA GLY A 137 15.34 -20.21 10.80
C GLY A 137 16.42 -19.26 10.26
N SER A 138 16.10 -18.40 9.29
CA SER A 138 17.08 -17.55 8.60
C SER A 138 17.06 -16.12 9.12
N ARG A 139 17.88 -15.84 10.14
CA ARG A 139 18.08 -14.48 10.67
C ARG A 139 18.65 -13.53 9.61
N GLY A 140 19.58 -14.00 8.77
CA GLY A 140 20.21 -13.17 7.73
C GLY A 140 19.19 -12.65 6.71
N LEU A 141 18.32 -13.53 6.18
CA LEU A 141 17.26 -13.16 5.25
C LEU A 141 16.23 -12.22 5.89
N ALA A 142 15.89 -12.48 7.15
CA ALA A 142 14.96 -11.65 7.91
C ALA A 142 15.50 -10.22 8.14
N VAL A 143 16.80 -10.09 8.48
CA VAL A 143 17.46 -8.78 8.59
C VAL A 143 17.53 -8.08 7.24
N LEU A 144 17.87 -8.80 6.16
CA LEU A 144 17.89 -8.25 4.81
C LEU A 144 16.52 -7.69 4.43
N PHE A 145 15.43 -8.41 4.70
CA PHE A 145 14.08 -7.92 4.48
C PHE A 145 13.77 -6.67 5.32
N ALA A 146 14.12 -6.68 6.61
CA ALA A 146 13.89 -5.53 7.50
C ALA A 146 14.65 -4.28 7.04
N LEU A 147 15.90 -4.44 6.57
CA LEU A 147 16.67 -3.33 5.99
C LEU A 147 16.05 -2.82 4.68
N ALA A 148 15.60 -3.71 3.80
CA ALA A 148 14.89 -3.34 2.59
C ALA A 148 13.62 -2.54 2.93
N LEU A 149 12.85 -2.95 3.95
CA LEU A 149 11.67 -2.22 4.43
C LEU A 149 12.05 -0.82 4.95
N ILE A 150 13.10 -0.72 5.77
CA ILE A 150 13.55 0.57 6.30
C ILE A 150 13.93 1.53 5.16
N VAL A 151 14.66 1.05 4.15
CA VAL A 151 15.05 1.88 2.99
C VAL A 151 13.84 2.26 2.17
N THR A 152 12.91 1.33 1.92
CA THR A 152 11.70 1.60 1.12
C THR A 152 10.82 2.64 1.80
N TYR A 153 10.40 2.39 3.04
CA TYR A 153 9.40 3.20 3.74
C TYR A 153 10.01 4.38 4.50
N GLY A 154 11.27 4.28 4.92
CA GLY A 154 11.99 5.38 5.56
C GLY A 154 12.58 6.38 4.57
N CYS A 155 12.88 5.95 3.34
CA CYS A 155 13.52 6.78 2.31
C CYS A 155 12.67 6.86 1.03
N GLY A 156 12.67 5.82 0.20
CA GLY A 156 12.10 5.83 -1.15
C GLY A 156 10.66 6.34 -1.23
N PHE A 157 9.76 5.72 -0.50
CA PHE A 157 8.34 6.08 -0.48
C PHE A 157 8.08 7.44 0.16
N ASN A 158 8.79 7.77 1.24
CA ASN A 158 8.59 9.05 1.92
C ASN A 158 9.10 10.22 1.08
N MET A 159 10.22 10.07 0.41
CA MET A 159 10.74 11.10 -0.51
C MET A 159 9.80 11.29 -1.70
N LEU A 160 9.31 10.19 -2.32
CA LEU A 160 8.34 10.26 -3.41
C LEU A 160 7.00 10.86 -2.96
N CYS A 161 6.54 10.53 -1.76
CA CYS A 161 5.31 11.07 -1.19
C CYS A 161 5.39 12.60 -1.06
N SER A 162 6.50 13.10 -0.53
CA SER A 162 6.74 14.54 -0.38
C SER A 162 6.89 15.23 -1.74
N TYR A 163 7.61 14.63 -2.70
CA TYR A 163 7.66 15.13 -4.08
C TYR A 163 6.26 15.24 -4.69
N ASN A 164 5.46 14.17 -4.59
CA ASN A 164 4.11 14.15 -5.16
C ASN A 164 3.21 15.22 -4.54
N LEU A 165 3.29 15.44 -3.23
CA LEU A 165 2.55 16.49 -2.55
C LEU A 165 2.93 17.88 -3.09
N GLN A 166 4.22 18.22 -3.06
CA GLN A 166 4.66 19.55 -3.50
C GLN A 166 4.32 19.82 -4.98
N SER A 167 4.34 18.79 -5.83
CA SER A 167 4.04 18.95 -7.26
C SER A 167 2.62 19.47 -7.54
N THR A 168 1.67 19.23 -6.62
CA THR A 168 0.30 19.74 -6.75
C THR A 168 0.19 21.26 -6.54
N PHE A 169 1.15 21.86 -5.86
CA PHE A 169 1.20 23.31 -5.67
C PHE A 169 1.65 24.06 -6.92
N ALA A 170 2.29 23.37 -7.89
CA ALA A 170 2.79 23.99 -9.13
C ALA A 170 1.70 24.69 -9.96
N ALA A 171 0.43 24.30 -9.80
CA ALA A 171 -0.68 24.95 -10.47
C ALA A 171 -1.19 26.24 -9.77
N LEU A 172 -0.66 26.58 -8.60
CA LEU A 172 -1.09 27.74 -7.83
C LEU A 172 -0.23 28.97 -8.16
N SER A 173 -0.86 30.15 -8.18
CA SER A 173 -0.24 31.41 -8.65
C SER A 173 0.99 31.87 -7.84
N PHE A 174 1.09 31.44 -6.58
CA PHE A 174 2.23 31.79 -5.72
C PHE A 174 3.43 30.85 -5.86
N TYR A 175 3.33 29.79 -6.66
CA TYR A 175 4.37 28.78 -6.76
C TYR A 175 5.62 29.32 -7.47
N ASN A 176 6.75 29.13 -6.80
CA ASN A 176 8.08 29.40 -7.33
C ASN A 176 8.88 28.07 -7.32
N PRO A 177 9.35 27.58 -8.50
CA PRO A 177 10.07 26.30 -8.59
C PRO A 177 11.33 26.20 -7.73
N ASP A 178 12.00 27.32 -7.46
CA ASP A 178 13.25 27.32 -6.71
C ASP A 178 13.07 27.32 -5.19
N THR A 179 11.93 27.82 -4.70
CA THR A 179 11.71 28.03 -3.25
C THR A 179 10.53 27.25 -2.68
N THR A 180 9.40 27.19 -3.41
CA THR A 180 8.16 26.59 -2.90
C THR A 180 8.30 25.11 -2.53
N PRO A 181 8.99 24.24 -3.32
CA PRO A 181 9.20 22.84 -2.95
C PRO A 181 9.83 22.68 -1.57
N TRP A 182 10.85 23.49 -1.28
CA TRP A 182 11.56 23.44 0.00
C TRP A 182 10.70 23.93 1.17
N ILE A 183 9.87 24.95 0.95
CA ILE A 183 8.92 25.45 1.97
C ILE A 183 7.89 24.39 2.29
N ILE A 184 7.27 23.78 1.26
CA ILE A 184 6.28 22.72 1.45
C ILE A 184 6.90 21.52 2.16
N GLY A 185 8.09 21.07 1.71
CA GLY A 185 8.82 19.96 2.34
C GLY A 185 9.17 20.23 3.80
N ALA A 186 9.55 21.47 4.14
CA ALA A 186 9.82 21.85 5.53
C ALA A 186 8.56 21.81 6.40
N VAL A 187 7.44 22.36 5.92
CA VAL A 187 6.16 22.34 6.63
C VAL A 187 5.69 20.89 6.83
N GLU A 188 5.76 20.06 5.79
CA GLU A 188 5.39 18.64 5.87
C GLU A 188 6.27 17.89 6.87
N ALA A 189 7.59 18.06 6.82
CA ALA A 189 8.54 17.44 7.74
C ALA A 189 8.28 17.82 9.21
N VAL A 190 7.94 19.08 9.48
CA VAL A 190 7.60 19.57 10.83
C VAL A 190 6.28 18.94 11.33
N LEU A 191 5.24 18.90 10.49
CA LEU A 191 3.94 18.30 10.87
C LEU A 191 4.06 16.80 11.15
N VAL A 192 4.76 16.07 10.28
CA VAL A 192 5.02 14.64 10.46
C VAL A 192 5.86 14.41 11.72
N GLY A 193 6.95 15.17 11.90
CA GLY A 193 7.80 15.10 13.08
C GLY A 193 7.03 15.32 14.37
N TYR A 194 6.15 16.31 14.42
CA TYR A 194 5.29 16.58 15.58
C TYR A 194 4.37 15.38 15.90
N CYS A 195 3.78 14.77 14.88
CA CYS A 195 2.92 13.60 15.10
C CYS A 195 3.72 12.39 15.61
N LEU A 196 4.90 12.14 15.03
CA LEU A 196 5.78 11.03 15.39
C LEU A 196 6.28 11.13 16.83
N LEU A 197 6.56 12.32 17.35
CA LEU A 197 6.98 12.51 18.74
C LEU A 197 5.95 11.97 19.75
N GLY A 198 4.68 11.84 19.36
CA GLY A 198 3.63 11.20 20.16
C GLY A 198 3.61 9.67 20.14
N GLY A 199 4.48 9.04 19.37
CA GLY A 199 4.60 7.59 19.27
C GLY A 199 3.44 6.89 18.55
N GLY A 200 3.49 5.54 18.49
CA GLY A 200 2.54 4.73 17.73
C GLY A 200 1.07 4.94 18.07
N LYS A 201 0.74 5.21 19.33
CA LYS A 201 -0.67 5.50 19.75
C LYS A 201 -1.22 6.75 19.06
N ARG A 202 -0.40 7.81 18.92
CA ARG A 202 -0.79 9.04 18.20
C ARG A 202 -0.95 8.79 16.72
N VAL A 203 -0.05 8.01 16.12
CA VAL A 203 -0.14 7.60 14.71
C VAL A 203 -1.44 6.83 14.47
N ILE A 204 -1.73 5.80 15.25
CA ILE A 204 -2.98 5.02 15.13
C ILE A 204 -4.22 5.91 15.30
N LYS A 205 -4.22 6.83 16.26
CA LYS A 205 -5.33 7.76 16.45
C LYS A 205 -5.52 8.71 15.27
N ALA A 206 -4.43 9.27 14.74
CA ALA A 206 -4.47 10.16 13.58
C ALA A 206 -4.98 9.43 12.34
N THR A 207 -4.42 8.26 12.02
CA THR A 207 -4.80 7.47 10.84
C THR A 207 -6.24 6.96 10.93
N SER A 208 -6.68 6.46 12.09
CA SER A 208 -8.05 5.97 12.28
C SER A 208 -9.13 7.06 12.18
N THR A 209 -8.76 8.32 12.28
CA THR A 209 -9.68 9.46 12.11
C THR A 209 -9.59 10.06 10.69
N LEU A 210 -8.36 10.33 10.22
CA LEU A 210 -8.16 11.04 8.95
C LEU A 210 -8.45 10.16 7.74
N VAL A 211 -8.05 8.87 7.76
CA VAL A 211 -8.19 7.99 6.60
C VAL A 211 -9.65 7.79 6.17
N PRO A 212 -10.60 7.46 7.07
CA PRO A 212 -12.00 7.37 6.68
C PRO A 212 -12.57 8.70 6.16
N LEU A 213 -12.22 9.80 6.85
CA LEU A 213 -12.72 11.13 6.47
C LEU A 213 -12.26 11.53 5.08
N MET A 214 -10.95 11.45 4.81
CA MET A 214 -10.39 11.82 3.49
C MET A 214 -10.89 10.88 2.40
N GLY A 215 -10.99 9.56 2.68
CA GLY A 215 -11.48 8.58 1.73
C GLY A 215 -12.92 8.84 1.32
N VAL A 216 -13.81 9.08 2.28
CA VAL A 216 -15.23 9.37 2.01
C VAL A 216 -15.38 10.66 1.20
N ILE A 217 -14.69 11.74 1.59
CA ILE A 217 -14.76 13.02 0.86
C ILE A 217 -14.26 12.83 -0.57
N TYR A 218 -13.10 12.21 -0.75
CA TYR A 218 -12.49 12.01 -2.07
C TYR A 218 -13.36 11.16 -3.00
N ILE A 219 -13.84 10.00 -2.51
CA ILE A 219 -14.72 9.10 -3.26
C ILE A 219 -16.03 9.79 -3.62
N SER A 220 -16.61 10.56 -2.69
CA SER A 220 -17.88 11.27 -2.94
C SER A 220 -17.72 12.30 -4.07
N VAL A 221 -16.65 13.09 -4.07
CA VAL A 221 -16.37 14.05 -5.14
C VAL A 221 -16.10 13.33 -6.46
N ALA A 222 -15.26 12.28 -6.45
CA ALA A 222 -14.97 11.50 -7.65
C ALA A 222 -16.24 10.87 -8.26
N PHE A 223 -17.12 10.35 -7.41
CA PHE A 223 -18.41 9.78 -7.82
C PHE A 223 -19.35 10.85 -8.45
N ILE A 224 -19.46 12.01 -7.81
CA ILE A 224 -20.27 13.12 -8.34
C ILE A 224 -19.74 13.56 -9.72
N LEU A 225 -18.43 13.76 -9.86
CA LEU A 225 -17.81 14.17 -11.13
C LEU A 225 -17.99 13.12 -12.22
N THR A 226 -17.86 11.84 -11.87
CA THR A 226 -18.12 10.73 -12.82
C THR A 226 -19.57 10.70 -13.27
N ILE A 227 -20.54 10.94 -12.37
CA ILE A 227 -21.98 11.01 -12.72
C ILE A 227 -22.26 12.21 -13.60
N MET A 228 -21.66 13.36 -13.37
CA MET A 228 -21.82 14.53 -14.23
C MET A 228 -21.43 14.24 -15.69
N HIS A 229 -20.52 13.31 -15.90
CA HIS A 229 -20.03 12.88 -17.21
C HIS A 229 -20.43 11.42 -17.56
N ILE A 230 -21.56 10.95 -17.03
CA ILE A 230 -22.00 9.55 -17.17
C ILE A 230 -22.08 9.09 -18.63
N ASN A 231 -22.36 10.00 -19.55
CA ASN A 231 -22.43 9.72 -20.99
C ASN A 231 -21.08 9.25 -21.59
N LEU A 232 -19.96 9.65 -21.00
CA LEU A 232 -18.61 9.27 -21.45
C LEU A 232 -18.17 7.93 -20.86
N VAL A 233 -18.74 7.52 -19.72
CA VAL A 233 -18.35 6.30 -18.99
C VAL A 233 -18.38 5.03 -19.85
N PRO A 234 -19.43 4.74 -20.67
CA PRO A 234 -19.41 3.55 -21.52
C PRO A 234 -18.23 3.52 -22.51
N GLY A 235 -17.90 4.69 -23.09
CA GLY A 235 -16.75 4.83 -23.99
C GLY A 235 -15.42 4.63 -23.26
N VAL A 236 -15.28 5.17 -22.05
CA VAL A 236 -14.10 4.96 -21.18
C VAL A 236 -13.92 3.47 -20.86
N VAL A 237 -14.99 2.79 -20.45
CA VAL A 237 -14.94 1.35 -20.18
C VAL A 237 -14.53 0.57 -21.43
N GLY A 238 -15.13 0.89 -22.59
CA GLY A 238 -14.78 0.28 -23.87
C GLY A 238 -13.29 0.43 -24.20
N ARG A 239 -12.72 1.63 -24.01
CA ARG A 239 -11.29 1.90 -24.25
C ARG A 239 -10.40 1.16 -23.24
N ILE A 240 -10.76 1.11 -21.95
CA ILE A 240 -10.01 0.35 -20.93
C ILE A 240 -9.82 -1.09 -21.37
N PHE A 241 -10.89 -1.77 -21.80
CA PHE A 241 -10.81 -3.16 -22.24
C PHE A 241 -10.11 -3.30 -23.59
N ALA A 242 -10.37 -2.44 -24.56
CA ALA A 242 -9.76 -2.51 -25.88
C ALA A 242 -8.24 -2.36 -25.79
N GLU A 243 -7.74 -1.37 -25.05
CA GLU A 243 -6.29 -1.14 -24.89
C GLU A 243 -5.62 -2.17 -23.99
N ALA A 244 -6.33 -2.72 -22.98
CA ALA A 244 -5.80 -3.75 -22.08
C ALA A 244 -5.44 -5.05 -22.80
N PHE A 245 -6.11 -5.37 -23.90
CA PHE A 245 -5.91 -6.58 -24.70
C PHE A 245 -5.27 -6.32 -26.06
N ASP A 246 -4.70 -5.14 -26.27
CA ASP A 246 -3.85 -4.89 -27.45
C ASP A 246 -2.49 -5.59 -27.25
N PHE A 247 -2.49 -6.88 -27.53
CA PHE A 247 -1.31 -7.72 -27.39
C PHE A 247 -0.17 -7.31 -28.34
N THR A 248 -0.47 -6.66 -29.47
CA THR A 248 0.55 -6.16 -30.40
C THR A 248 1.35 -5.03 -29.74
N ALA A 249 0.66 -4.08 -29.10
CA ALA A 249 1.30 -3.02 -28.34
C ALA A 249 2.05 -3.56 -27.10
N ILE A 250 1.46 -4.52 -26.38
CA ILE A 250 2.06 -5.12 -25.18
C ILE A 250 3.35 -5.87 -25.53
N PHE A 251 3.35 -6.73 -26.53
CA PHE A 251 4.52 -7.54 -26.87
C PHE A 251 5.51 -6.83 -27.78
N GLY A 252 5.07 -5.80 -28.53
CA GLY A 252 5.94 -4.97 -29.37
C GLY A 252 6.80 -3.98 -28.58
N GLY A 253 6.37 -3.59 -27.36
CA GLY A 253 7.08 -2.65 -26.51
C GLY A 253 6.75 -2.84 -25.03
N PHE A 254 7.04 -4.04 -24.48
CA PHE A 254 6.60 -4.43 -23.13
C PHE A 254 7.00 -3.44 -22.03
N ALA A 255 8.20 -2.87 -22.11
CA ALA A 255 8.72 -1.88 -21.15
C ALA A 255 7.95 -0.53 -21.12
N GLY A 256 7.00 -0.32 -22.02
CA GLY A 256 6.15 0.88 -22.05
C GLY A 256 4.65 0.56 -22.08
N SER A 257 4.28 -0.70 -21.90
CA SER A 257 2.91 -1.17 -22.08
C SER A 257 1.96 -0.76 -20.96
N CYS A 258 0.67 -0.72 -21.28
CA CYS A 258 -0.41 -0.55 -20.32
C CYS A 258 -0.33 -1.58 -19.19
N MET A 259 0.06 -2.81 -19.49
CA MET A 259 0.23 -3.90 -18.53
C MET A 259 1.33 -3.59 -17.52
N MET A 260 2.51 -3.18 -17.98
CA MET A 260 3.62 -2.84 -17.08
C MET A 260 3.28 -1.66 -16.18
N PHE A 261 2.77 -0.56 -16.75
CA PHE A 261 2.42 0.62 -15.94
C PHE A 261 1.26 0.33 -14.99
N GLY A 262 0.25 -0.41 -15.42
CA GLY A 262 -0.88 -0.81 -14.59
C GLY A 262 -0.43 -1.65 -13.38
N ILE A 263 0.39 -2.67 -13.60
CA ILE A 263 0.91 -3.52 -12.52
C ILE A 263 1.87 -2.74 -11.61
N LYS A 264 2.79 -1.96 -12.19
CA LYS A 264 3.78 -1.17 -11.45
C LYS A 264 3.12 -0.15 -10.52
N ARG A 265 2.19 0.65 -11.01
CA ARG A 265 1.48 1.66 -10.22
C ARG A 265 0.42 1.05 -9.30
N GLY A 266 -0.23 -0.05 -9.74
CA GLY A 266 -1.12 -0.83 -8.88
C GLY A 266 -0.40 -1.41 -7.67
N LEU A 267 0.78 -2.01 -7.86
CA LEU A 267 1.59 -2.55 -6.77
C LEU A 267 2.06 -1.44 -5.80
N TYR A 268 2.51 -0.30 -6.35
CA TYR A 268 2.90 0.85 -5.53
C TYR A 268 1.75 1.33 -4.63
N SER A 269 0.52 1.31 -5.14
CA SER A 269 -0.67 1.73 -4.40
C SER A 269 -1.09 0.68 -3.37
N ASN A 270 -1.29 -0.57 -3.76
CA ASN A 270 -1.92 -1.59 -2.90
C ASN A 270 -0.93 -2.43 -2.07
N GLU A 271 0.36 -2.39 -2.38
CA GLU A 271 1.45 -3.08 -1.66
C GLU A 271 1.22 -4.60 -1.46
N ALA A 272 0.39 -5.25 -2.27
CA ALA A 272 0.05 -6.66 -2.09
C ALA A 272 1.22 -7.59 -2.42
N GLY A 273 1.65 -8.40 -1.45
CA GLY A 273 2.79 -9.31 -1.60
C GLY A 273 4.15 -8.65 -1.37
N VAL A 274 4.19 -7.34 -1.08
CA VAL A 274 5.43 -6.61 -0.75
C VAL A 274 5.91 -6.91 0.66
N GLY A 275 4.99 -7.24 1.58
CA GLY A 275 5.32 -7.56 2.96
C GLY A 275 5.28 -6.37 3.93
N SER A 276 4.67 -5.26 3.56
CA SER A 276 4.54 -4.06 4.40
C SER A 276 3.37 -4.14 5.39
N ALA A 277 2.16 -4.36 4.85
CA ALA A 277 0.92 -4.44 5.63
C ALA A 277 0.90 -5.52 6.73
N PRO A 278 1.62 -6.64 6.61
CA PRO A 278 1.81 -7.59 7.70
C PRO A 278 2.28 -6.98 9.02
N ASN A 279 3.03 -5.85 8.98
CA ASN A 279 3.46 -5.13 10.18
C ASN A 279 2.29 -4.50 10.95
N ALA A 280 1.30 -3.96 10.24
CA ALA A 280 0.06 -3.47 10.86
C ALA A 280 -0.85 -4.63 11.27
N ALA A 281 -0.96 -5.66 10.44
CA ALA A 281 -1.76 -6.85 10.72
C ALA A 281 -1.36 -7.52 12.04
N ALA A 282 -0.05 -7.64 12.31
CA ALA A 282 0.47 -8.28 13.51
C ALA A 282 0.12 -7.52 14.81
N ALA A 283 -0.15 -6.22 14.73
CA ALA A 283 -0.49 -5.41 15.89
C ALA A 283 -1.95 -5.61 16.37
N ALA A 284 -2.81 -6.18 15.53
CA ALA A 284 -4.21 -6.37 15.85
C ALA A 284 -4.43 -7.51 16.87
N ASP A 285 -5.34 -7.26 17.78
CA ASP A 285 -5.83 -8.26 18.74
C ASP A 285 -7.08 -8.94 18.17
N VAL A 286 -6.92 -10.20 17.78
CA VAL A 286 -7.97 -11.01 17.17
C VAL A 286 -7.95 -12.43 17.74
N SER A 287 -9.09 -13.12 17.71
CA SER A 287 -9.19 -14.51 18.18
C SER A 287 -8.63 -15.54 17.18
N HIS A 288 -8.41 -15.14 15.92
CA HIS A 288 -7.91 -16.05 14.88
C HIS A 288 -7.08 -15.30 13.82
N PRO A 289 -5.88 -15.79 13.42
CA PRO A 289 -4.99 -15.14 12.46
C PRO A 289 -5.64 -14.80 11.11
N VAL A 290 -6.50 -15.66 10.59
CA VAL A 290 -7.24 -15.47 9.33
C VAL A 290 -8.04 -14.18 9.30
N LYS A 291 -8.52 -13.71 10.45
CA LYS A 291 -9.26 -12.44 10.54
C LYS A 291 -8.44 -11.27 9.98
N GLN A 292 -7.16 -11.20 10.33
CA GLN A 292 -6.29 -10.15 9.80
C GLN A 292 -5.88 -10.37 8.33
N GLY A 293 -5.74 -11.61 7.89
CA GLY A 293 -5.60 -11.92 6.47
C GLY A 293 -6.75 -11.34 5.65
N LEU A 294 -7.99 -11.57 6.10
CA LEU A 294 -9.20 -11.05 5.46
C LEU A 294 -9.24 -9.51 5.46
N VAL A 295 -8.90 -8.89 6.58
CA VAL A 295 -8.88 -7.42 6.73
C VAL A 295 -7.86 -6.78 5.79
N GLN A 296 -6.66 -7.33 5.68
CA GLN A 296 -5.62 -6.77 4.81
C GLN A 296 -5.90 -7.01 3.32
N MET A 297 -6.56 -8.10 2.97
CA MET A 297 -7.09 -8.32 1.62
C MET A 297 -8.10 -7.23 1.24
N LEU A 298 -9.02 -6.86 2.16
CA LEU A 298 -9.97 -5.79 1.91
C LEU A 298 -9.29 -4.43 1.76
N SER A 299 -8.21 -4.17 2.51
CA SER A 299 -7.42 -2.94 2.34
C SER A 299 -6.90 -2.77 0.91
N VAL A 300 -6.45 -3.87 0.25
CA VAL A 300 -6.06 -3.87 -1.16
C VAL A 300 -7.23 -3.47 -2.06
N PHE A 301 -8.44 -3.96 -1.77
CA PHE A 301 -9.63 -3.66 -2.57
C PHE A 301 -10.11 -2.22 -2.37
N ILE A 302 -10.12 -1.73 -1.14
CA ILE A 302 -10.44 -0.32 -0.83
C ILE A 302 -9.48 0.60 -1.57
N ASP A 303 -8.19 0.32 -1.51
CA ASP A 303 -7.16 1.11 -2.18
C ASP A 303 -7.36 1.14 -3.69
N THR A 304 -7.34 -0.02 -4.34
CA THR A 304 -7.24 -0.07 -5.80
C THR A 304 -8.59 -0.18 -6.50
N LEU A 305 -9.47 -1.10 -6.06
CA LEU A 305 -10.77 -1.27 -6.74
C LEU A 305 -11.74 -0.13 -6.44
N LEU A 306 -11.56 0.58 -5.32
CA LEU A 306 -12.44 1.70 -4.98
C LEU A 306 -11.75 3.04 -5.26
N ILE A 307 -10.66 3.40 -4.56
CA ILE A 307 -10.08 4.76 -4.62
C ILE A 307 -9.34 4.99 -5.93
N CYS A 308 -8.47 4.06 -6.38
CA CYS A 308 -7.79 4.21 -7.66
C CYS A 308 -8.77 4.22 -8.83
N THR A 309 -9.81 3.37 -8.78
CA THR A 309 -10.87 3.36 -9.80
C THR A 309 -11.64 4.67 -9.81
N ALA A 310 -11.96 5.24 -8.65
CA ALA A 310 -12.61 6.54 -8.55
C ALA A 310 -11.77 7.64 -9.22
N THR A 311 -10.45 7.68 -8.95
CA THR A 311 -9.53 8.61 -9.62
C THR A 311 -9.50 8.38 -11.13
N ALA A 312 -9.38 7.12 -11.57
CA ALA A 312 -9.32 6.79 -13.00
C ALA A 312 -10.58 7.26 -13.74
N PHE A 313 -11.77 6.92 -13.24
CA PHE A 313 -13.02 7.34 -13.88
C PHE A 313 -13.23 8.85 -13.83
N MET A 314 -12.93 9.49 -12.71
CA MET A 314 -12.98 10.95 -12.58
C MET A 314 -12.11 11.66 -13.64
N CYS A 315 -10.90 11.14 -13.88
CA CYS A 315 -9.99 11.70 -14.88
C CYS A 315 -10.42 11.36 -16.32
N LEU A 316 -10.67 10.08 -16.59
CA LEU A 316 -10.95 9.60 -17.95
C LEU A 316 -12.33 10.04 -18.50
N SER A 317 -13.31 10.29 -17.61
CA SER A 317 -14.61 10.82 -18.02
C SER A 317 -14.65 12.35 -18.16
N SER A 318 -13.56 13.06 -17.88
CA SER A 318 -13.49 14.52 -18.01
C SER A 318 -13.44 15.02 -19.47
N GLY A 319 -13.14 14.14 -20.42
CA GLY A 319 -12.89 14.48 -21.81
C GLY A 319 -11.47 15.02 -22.11
N ILE A 320 -10.60 15.12 -21.08
CA ILE A 320 -9.20 15.50 -21.25
C ILE A 320 -8.39 14.23 -21.58
N GLU A 321 -7.78 14.20 -22.77
CA GLU A 321 -6.95 13.09 -23.20
C GLU A 321 -5.64 13.04 -22.39
N PRO A 322 -5.25 11.85 -21.89
CA PRO A 322 -4.00 11.69 -21.17
C PRO A 322 -2.81 11.76 -22.14
N THR A 323 -1.85 12.63 -21.83
CA THR A 323 -0.58 12.72 -22.56
C THR A 323 0.60 12.57 -21.62
N LYS A 324 1.79 12.23 -22.17
CA LYS A 324 3.00 12.05 -21.36
C LYS A 324 3.41 13.34 -20.65
N GLU A 325 3.16 14.49 -21.26
CA GLU A 325 3.49 15.81 -20.73
C GLU A 325 2.63 16.18 -19.51
N LEU A 326 1.41 15.64 -19.46
CA LEU A 326 0.49 15.85 -18.33
C LEU A 326 0.68 14.84 -17.19
N ALA A 327 1.58 13.86 -17.31
CA ALA A 327 1.74 12.82 -16.31
C ALA A 327 1.93 13.37 -14.89
N GLY A 328 1.15 12.85 -13.94
CA GLY A 328 1.20 13.27 -12.54
C GLY A 328 0.11 14.27 -12.15
N ALA A 329 0.44 15.25 -11.31
CA ALA A 329 -0.51 16.25 -10.82
C ALA A 329 -1.19 17.06 -11.94
N PRO A 330 -0.50 17.49 -13.01
CA PRO A 330 -1.11 18.27 -14.07
C PRO A 330 -2.33 17.61 -14.72
N TYR A 331 -2.29 16.30 -14.98
CA TYR A 331 -3.42 15.61 -15.61
C TYR A 331 -4.65 15.57 -14.70
N VAL A 332 -4.48 15.23 -13.41
CA VAL A 332 -5.61 15.19 -12.48
C VAL A 332 -6.22 16.58 -12.31
N GLN A 333 -5.39 17.61 -12.19
CA GLN A 333 -5.85 18.99 -12.04
C GLN A 333 -6.57 19.49 -13.30
N ALA A 334 -6.05 19.19 -14.49
CA ALA A 334 -6.70 19.55 -15.76
C ALA A 334 -8.05 18.80 -15.93
N ALA A 335 -8.07 17.51 -15.64
CA ALA A 335 -9.29 16.70 -15.72
C ALA A 335 -10.39 17.22 -14.80
N LEU A 336 -10.07 17.54 -13.55
CA LEU A 336 -11.06 18.10 -12.62
C LEU A 336 -11.46 19.54 -12.99
N ALA A 337 -10.53 20.32 -13.52
CA ALA A 337 -10.81 21.71 -13.92
C ALA A 337 -11.89 21.78 -15.01
N ALA A 338 -12.01 20.75 -15.84
CA ALA A 338 -13.11 20.65 -16.84
C ALA A 338 -14.51 20.69 -16.20
N SER A 339 -14.65 20.24 -14.95
CA SER A 339 -15.92 20.17 -14.23
C SER A 339 -16.03 21.18 -13.08
N MET A 340 -14.92 21.46 -12.38
CA MET A 340 -14.88 22.27 -11.15
C MET A 340 -14.22 23.64 -11.35
N GLY A 341 -13.66 23.92 -12.54
CA GLY A 341 -12.90 25.16 -12.78
C GLY A 341 -11.69 25.28 -11.84
N ASP A 342 -11.41 26.47 -11.35
CA ASP A 342 -10.24 26.75 -10.49
C ASP A 342 -10.28 26.05 -9.13
N TYR A 343 -11.46 25.63 -8.64
CA TYR A 343 -11.58 24.86 -7.39
C TYR A 343 -10.91 23.48 -7.48
N ALA A 344 -10.72 22.94 -8.68
CA ALA A 344 -10.05 21.65 -8.90
C ALA A 344 -8.64 21.62 -8.33
N LYS A 345 -7.87 22.67 -8.55
CA LYS A 345 -6.48 22.81 -8.07
C LYS A 345 -6.44 22.75 -6.54
N LEU A 346 -7.33 23.51 -5.87
CA LEU A 346 -7.42 23.55 -4.42
C LEU A 346 -7.87 22.19 -3.87
N PHE A 347 -8.89 21.55 -4.45
CA PHE A 347 -9.39 20.25 -4.01
C PHE A 347 -8.29 19.17 -4.07
N ILE A 348 -7.56 19.08 -5.19
CA ILE A 348 -6.48 18.11 -5.35
C ILE A 348 -5.35 18.40 -4.37
N THR A 349 -4.94 19.66 -4.21
CA THR A 349 -3.86 20.02 -3.28
C THR A 349 -4.24 19.69 -1.83
N VAL A 350 -5.45 20.03 -1.38
CA VAL A 350 -5.93 19.68 -0.03
C VAL A 350 -6.04 18.16 0.16
N SER A 351 -6.57 17.45 -0.82
CA SER A 351 -6.62 15.98 -0.78
C SER A 351 -5.21 15.39 -0.66
N MET A 352 -4.26 15.91 -1.43
CA MET A 352 -2.87 15.45 -1.40
C MET A 352 -2.18 15.75 -0.06
N VAL A 353 -2.47 16.87 0.59
CA VAL A 353 -1.95 17.15 1.95
C VAL A 353 -2.41 16.08 2.93
N LEU A 354 -3.69 15.71 2.91
CA LEU A 354 -4.22 14.67 3.81
C LEU A 354 -3.66 13.28 3.48
N PHE A 355 -3.63 12.92 2.20
CA PHE A 355 -3.13 11.64 1.74
C PHE A 355 -1.63 11.47 2.00
N ALA A 356 -0.82 12.47 1.68
CA ALA A 356 0.61 12.45 1.95
C ALA A 356 0.91 12.35 3.45
N PHE A 357 0.28 13.19 4.25
CA PHE A 357 0.47 13.18 5.70
C PHE A 357 0.17 11.82 6.32
N THR A 358 -0.97 11.21 5.99
CA THR A 358 -1.34 9.90 6.53
C THR A 358 -0.41 8.79 6.02
N THR A 359 0.02 8.84 4.76
CA THR A 359 0.97 7.88 4.17
C THR A 359 2.32 7.93 4.89
N LEU A 360 2.87 9.11 5.11
CA LEU A 360 4.13 9.27 5.83
C LEU A 360 4.06 8.69 7.25
N LEU A 361 2.93 8.87 7.94
CA LEU A 361 2.73 8.29 9.27
C LEU A 361 2.64 6.75 9.23
N GLY A 362 1.89 6.19 8.28
CA GLY A 362 1.77 4.75 8.09
C GLY A 362 3.11 4.08 7.74
N ASN A 363 3.85 4.70 6.84
CA ASN A 363 5.18 4.25 6.43
C ASN A 363 6.16 4.20 7.61
N LEU A 364 6.23 5.25 8.40
CA LEU A 364 7.14 5.32 9.53
C LEU A 364 6.72 4.41 10.70
N TYR A 365 5.45 4.05 10.80
CA TYR A 365 5.02 2.98 11.69
C TYR A 365 5.63 1.62 11.32
N TYR A 366 5.74 1.30 10.02
CA TYR A 366 6.41 0.08 9.57
C TYR A 366 7.92 0.11 9.86
N VAL A 367 8.55 1.27 9.69
CA VAL A 367 9.97 1.47 9.98
C VAL A 367 10.28 1.26 11.48
N ASP A 368 9.44 1.77 12.39
CA ASP A 368 9.54 1.54 13.84
C ASP A 368 9.59 0.02 14.15
N ASN A 369 8.71 -0.75 13.51
CA ASN A 369 8.63 -2.21 13.67
C ASN A 369 9.88 -2.93 13.15
N ALA A 370 10.41 -2.50 12.00
CA ALA A 370 11.60 -3.08 11.40
C ALA A 370 12.85 -2.79 12.24
N PHE A 371 13.00 -1.59 12.80
CA PHE A 371 14.10 -1.27 13.73
C PHE A 371 14.03 -2.11 15.00
N ALA A 372 12.84 -2.30 15.58
CA ALA A 372 12.67 -3.16 16.75
C ALA A 372 13.12 -4.60 16.47
N TYR A 373 12.87 -5.10 15.25
CA TYR A 373 13.34 -6.40 14.82
C TYR A 373 14.88 -6.47 14.69
N VAL A 374 15.48 -5.54 13.95
CA VAL A 374 16.94 -5.51 13.68
C VAL A 374 17.72 -5.43 14.98
N LEU A 375 17.31 -4.54 15.88
CA LEU A 375 17.98 -4.29 17.17
C LEU A 375 17.65 -5.35 18.25
N LYS A 376 16.68 -6.23 18.03
CA LYS A 376 16.16 -7.21 19.01
C LYS A 376 15.54 -6.61 20.28
N HIS A 377 15.28 -5.33 20.29
CA HIS A 377 14.60 -4.60 21.36
C HIS A 377 13.94 -3.35 20.83
N VAL A 378 12.98 -2.83 21.57
CA VAL A 378 12.37 -1.53 21.21
C VAL A 378 13.46 -0.44 21.31
N PRO A 379 13.67 0.33 20.23
CA PRO A 379 14.72 1.36 20.19
C PRO A 379 14.57 2.36 21.33
N GLY A 380 15.71 2.74 21.92
CA GLY A 380 15.76 3.77 22.97
C GLY A 380 15.36 5.14 22.43
N LYS A 381 14.97 6.06 23.33
CA LYS A 381 14.47 7.40 22.97
C LYS A 381 15.42 8.19 22.06
N THR A 382 16.74 8.13 22.34
CA THR A 382 17.75 8.83 21.54
C THR A 382 17.83 8.30 20.12
N PHE A 383 17.91 6.97 19.94
CA PHE A 383 17.92 6.34 18.62
C PHE A 383 16.65 6.69 17.83
N THR A 384 15.47 6.56 18.49
CA THR A 384 14.19 6.89 17.89
C THR A 384 14.13 8.36 17.43
N LEU A 385 14.64 9.28 18.25
CA LEU A 385 14.72 10.70 17.87
C LEU A 385 15.63 10.92 16.66
N CYS A 386 16.84 10.33 16.67
CA CYS A 386 17.81 10.49 15.57
C CYS A 386 17.24 10.00 14.22
N TYR A 387 16.66 8.79 14.18
CA TYR A 387 16.13 8.30 12.91
C TYR A 387 14.88 9.07 12.45
N ARG A 388 14.04 9.57 13.38
CA ARG A 388 12.89 10.42 13.03
C ARG A 388 13.32 11.77 12.48
N ILE A 389 14.38 12.38 13.01
CA ILE A 389 15.00 13.57 12.42
C ILE A 389 15.51 13.25 11.02
N LEU A 390 16.22 12.12 10.84
CA LEU A 390 16.68 11.68 9.52
C LEU A 390 15.52 11.51 8.55
N ALA A 391 14.42 10.89 8.97
CA ALA A 391 13.22 10.73 8.15
C ALA A 391 12.61 12.09 7.74
N CYS A 392 12.54 13.05 8.66
CA CYS A 392 12.10 14.42 8.35
C CYS A 392 13.02 15.12 7.36
N VAL A 393 14.34 14.94 7.48
CA VAL A 393 15.32 15.48 6.51
C VAL A 393 15.12 14.84 5.12
N LEU A 394 14.87 13.52 5.04
CA LEU A 394 14.60 12.84 3.77
C LEU A 394 13.29 13.30 3.13
N ILE A 395 12.24 13.54 3.92
CA ILE A 395 10.98 14.13 3.45
C ILE A 395 11.26 15.51 2.84
N PHE A 396 12.00 16.35 3.54
CA PHE A 396 12.39 17.68 3.05
C PHE A 396 13.16 17.61 1.73
N ILE A 397 14.17 16.73 1.62
CA ILE A 397 14.96 16.54 0.39
C ILE A 397 14.09 15.99 -0.74
N GLY A 398 13.17 15.09 -0.43
CA GLY A 398 12.24 14.50 -1.38
C GLY A 398 11.42 15.54 -2.13
N ALA A 399 10.93 16.56 -1.43
CA ALA A 399 10.16 17.66 -2.02
C ALA A 399 10.91 18.42 -3.13
N GLY A 400 12.23 18.63 -2.97
CA GLY A 400 13.07 19.33 -3.96
C GLY A 400 13.66 18.43 -5.05
N SER A 401 13.28 17.14 -5.09
CA SER A 401 13.85 16.15 -6.02
C SER A 401 13.12 16.12 -7.38
N SER A 402 13.53 15.22 -8.30
CA SER A 402 12.91 15.07 -9.61
C SER A 402 11.93 13.90 -9.67
N MET A 403 10.85 14.04 -10.45
CA MET A 403 9.80 13.03 -10.60
C MET A 403 10.33 11.65 -10.98
N GLY A 404 11.11 11.56 -12.06
CA GLY A 404 11.58 10.27 -12.58
C GLY A 404 12.44 9.52 -11.56
N THR A 405 13.44 10.20 -10.97
CA THR A 405 14.33 9.59 -9.98
C THR A 405 13.58 9.10 -8.74
N MET A 406 12.58 9.86 -8.26
CA MET A 406 11.81 9.47 -7.07
C MET A 406 10.92 8.26 -7.34
N TRP A 407 10.27 8.20 -8.50
CA TRP A 407 9.49 7.04 -8.89
C TRP A 407 10.36 5.79 -9.08
N ASP A 408 11.50 5.90 -9.76
CA ASP A 408 12.40 4.77 -9.97
C ASP A 408 13.02 4.26 -8.66
N LEU A 409 13.37 5.17 -7.74
CA LEU A 409 13.87 4.82 -6.42
C LEU A 409 12.82 4.05 -5.61
N ALA A 410 11.59 4.54 -5.57
CA ALA A 410 10.49 3.86 -4.88
C ALA A 410 10.22 2.48 -5.49
N ASP A 411 10.20 2.38 -6.81
CA ASP A 411 9.97 1.13 -7.52
C ASP A 411 11.06 0.09 -7.23
N VAL A 412 12.34 0.46 -7.30
CA VAL A 412 13.47 -0.46 -7.04
C VAL A 412 13.44 -0.93 -5.59
N THR A 413 13.28 -0.03 -4.63
CA THR A 413 13.29 -0.40 -3.22
C THR A 413 12.10 -1.30 -2.85
N MET A 414 10.91 -0.99 -3.33
CA MET A 414 9.72 -1.84 -3.19
C MET A 414 9.90 -3.21 -3.87
N GLY A 415 10.47 -3.20 -5.06
CA GLY A 415 10.74 -4.43 -5.80
C GLY A 415 11.70 -5.36 -5.08
N CYS A 416 12.72 -4.83 -4.40
CA CYS A 416 13.62 -5.63 -3.56
C CYS A 416 12.86 -6.34 -2.43
N MET A 417 11.91 -5.65 -1.78
CA MET A 417 11.07 -6.29 -0.76
C MET A 417 10.20 -7.40 -1.36
N ALA A 418 9.56 -7.16 -2.49
CA ALA A 418 8.70 -8.14 -3.15
C ALA A 418 9.49 -9.40 -3.61
N ILE A 419 10.70 -9.23 -4.14
CA ILE A 419 11.58 -10.33 -4.55
C ILE A 419 11.94 -11.23 -3.37
N ILE A 420 12.07 -10.68 -2.17
CA ILE A 420 12.32 -11.46 -0.94
C ILE A 420 11.02 -12.10 -0.45
N ASN A 421 9.94 -11.32 -0.32
CA ASN A 421 8.73 -11.74 0.36
C ASN A 421 7.92 -12.78 -0.44
N LEU A 422 7.77 -12.60 -1.76
CA LEU A 422 6.95 -13.51 -2.59
C LEU A 422 7.44 -14.97 -2.55
N PRO A 423 8.73 -15.30 -2.73
CA PRO A 423 9.20 -16.67 -2.54
C PRO A 423 9.02 -17.17 -1.11
N VAL A 424 9.26 -16.31 -0.12
CA VAL A 424 9.10 -16.67 1.29
C VAL A 424 7.66 -17.07 1.59
N ILE A 425 6.67 -16.29 1.17
CA ILE A 425 5.27 -16.67 1.41
C ILE A 425 4.89 -17.95 0.63
N CYS A 426 5.48 -18.22 -0.54
CA CYS A 426 5.28 -19.48 -1.25
C CYS A 426 5.76 -20.68 -0.42
N ILE A 427 6.93 -20.58 0.21
CA ILE A 427 7.49 -21.63 1.05
C ILE A 427 6.67 -21.79 2.34
N LEU A 428 6.31 -20.68 2.97
CA LEU A 428 5.67 -20.63 4.29
C LEU A 428 4.13 -20.63 4.26
N GLY A 429 3.49 -20.60 3.11
CA GLY A 429 2.03 -20.47 3.02
C GLY A 429 1.21 -21.64 3.58
N GLY A 430 1.84 -22.80 3.80
CA GLY A 430 1.17 -23.98 4.34
C GLY A 430 0.40 -23.73 5.66
N PRO A 431 1.03 -23.17 6.70
CA PRO A 431 0.35 -22.80 7.94
C PRO A 431 -0.84 -21.84 7.74
N ALA A 432 -0.72 -20.85 6.86
CA ALA A 432 -1.81 -19.92 6.58
C ALA A 432 -3.00 -20.61 5.89
N LEU A 433 -2.74 -21.56 4.99
CA LEU A 433 -3.78 -22.34 4.32
C LEU A 433 -4.49 -23.26 5.31
N ARG A 434 -3.76 -23.99 6.18
CA ARG A 434 -4.38 -24.81 7.23
C ARG A 434 -5.17 -23.97 8.24
N ALA A 435 -4.70 -22.77 8.57
CA ALA A 435 -5.47 -21.84 9.40
C ALA A 435 -6.76 -21.38 8.71
N LEU A 436 -6.77 -21.20 7.39
CA LEU A 436 -7.99 -20.90 6.63
C LEU A 436 -8.98 -22.05 6.65
N ASP A 437 -8.50 -23.29 6.57
CA ASP A 437 -9.35 -24.47 6.63
C ASP A 437 -9.99 -24.60 8.04
N ASP A 438 -9.19 -24.48 9.12
CA ASP A 438 -9.70 -24.47 10.51
C ASP A 438 -10.71 -23.34 10.74
N TYR A 439 -10.40 -22.11 10.26
CA TYR A 439 -11.32 -20.99 10.33
C TYR A 439 -12.67 -21.28 9.66
N THR A 440 -12.61 -21.82 8.46
CA THR A 440 -13.79 -22.12 7.64
C THR A 440 -14.65 -23.22 8.30
N GLU A 441 -14.03 -24.24 8.85
CA GLU A 441 -14.71 -25.31 9.58
C GLU A 441 -15.47 -24.78 10.80
N GLN A 442 -14.80 -23.96 11.63
CA GLN A 442 -15.42 -23.34 12.81
C GLN A 442 -16.58 -22.41 12.44
N ARG A 443 -16.43 -21.64 11.33
CA ARG A 443 -17.51 -20.74 10.85
C ARG A 443 -18.72 -21.53 10.34
N ASN A 444 -18.49 -22.60 9.61
CA ASN A 444 -19.57 -23.46 9.11
C ASN A 444 -20.32 -24.16 10.26
N ALA A 445 -19.63 -24.39 11.38
CA ALA A 445 -20.23 -24.89 12.61
C ALA A 445 -20.96 -23.79 13.45
N GLY A 446 -21.08 -22.55 12.92
CA GLY A 446 -21.75 -21.43 13.59
C GLY A 446 -20.96 -20.78 14.73
N LYS A 447 -19.68 -21.14 14.91
CA LYS A 447 -18.82 -20.61 15.99
C LYS A 447 -18.13 -19.31 15.59
N ASN A 448 -17.72 -18.51 16.57
CA ASN A 448 -16.71 -17.47 16.35
C ASN A 448 -15.33 -18.15 16.40
N PRO A 449 -14.54 -18.15 15.30
CA PRO A 449 -13.32 -18.93 15.26
C PRO A 449 -12.28 -18.49 16.28
N GLU A 450 -11.71 -19.49 16.96
CA GLU A 450 -10.59 -19.35 17.89
C GLU A 450 -9.43 -20.21 17.41
N PHE A 451 -8.23 -19.65 17.39
CA PHE A 451 -7.07 -20.32 16.86
C PHE A 451 -6.26 -21.01 17.95
N LYS A 452 -5.86 -22.25 17.67
CA LYS A 452 -4.89 -23.01 18.43
C LYS A 452 -3.82 -23.56 17.49
N ALA A 453 -2.56 -23.34 17.83
CA ALA A 453 -1.43 -23.74 16.99
C ALA A 453 -1.36 -25.27 16.77
N SER A 454 -1.70 -26.05 17.79
CA SER A 454 -1.75 -27.52 17.73
C SER A 454 -2.72 -28.06 16.68
N LYS A 455 -3.88 -27.42 16.49
CA LYS A 455 -4.89 -27.85 15.53
C LYS A 455 -4.40 -27.85 14.07
N ILE A 456 -3.50 -26.94 13.74
CA ILE A 456 -2.92 -26.86 12.40
C ILE A 456 -1.55 -27.54 12.29
N GLY A 457 -1.15 -28.32 13.30
CA GLY A 457 0.09 -29.07 13.31
C GLY A 457 1.35 -28.21 13.46
N LEU A 458 1.27 -27.05 14.10
CA LEU A 458 2.43 -26.26 14.48
C LEU A 458 2.94 -26.72 15.84
N THR A 459 4.16 -27.26 15.86
CA THR A 459 4.83 -27.78 17.08
C THR A 459 5.76 -26.77 17.71
N GLN A 460 6.11 -25.69 16.98
CA GLN A 460 7.01 -24.66 17.48
C GLN A 460 6.32 -23.77 18.52
N LYS A 461 7.09 -23.31 19.52
CA LYS A 461 6.59 -22.40 20.54
C LYS A 461 6.32 -21.03 19.94
N LEU A 462 5.06 -20.61 19.98
CA LEU A 462 4.61 -19.27 19.56
C LEU A 462 4.38 -18.39 20.80
N ASP A 463 4.57 -17.08 20.70
CA ASP A 463 4.33 -16.15 21.81
C ASP A 463 2.82 -15.98 22.11
N TYR A 464 2.00 -16.11 21.09
CA TYR A 464 0.53 -16.17 21.15
C TYR A 464 0.08 -17.57 20.69
N TRP A 465 -1.17 -17.89 20.84
CA TRP A 465 -1.79 -19.09 20.29
C TRP A 465 -1.35 -20.42 20.94
N GLN A 466 -0.87 -20.34 22.18
CA GLN A 466 -0.60 -21.56 22.98
C GLN A 466 -1.92 -22.18 23.42
N ASP A 467 -1.94 -23.52 23.58
CA ASP A 467 -3.11 -24.27 24.04
C ASP A 467 -3.46 -23.99 25.48
#